data_7699d60f1372f2829422cc7ba71437eb
#
_entry.id   7699d60f1372f2829422cc7ba71437eb
#
_cell.length_a   1.000
_cell.length_b   1.000
_cell.length_c   1.000
_cell.angle_alpha   90.00
_cell.angle_beta   90.00
_cell.angle_gamma   90.00
#
_symmetry.space_group_name_H-M   'P 1'
#
loop_
_entity.id
_entity.type
_entity.pdbx_description
1 polymer ?
#
loop_
_entity_poly.entity_id
_entity_poly.type
_entity_poly.pdbx_seq_one_letter_code
_entity_poly.pdbx_strand_id
1 'polypeptide(L)' 'SGTEPLIRVMVEAHTQQQADEIANRVADVVIEQIGA' A
#
# COMPACT_ATOMS: atom_id res chain seq x y z
N SER A 1 -21.77 -12.96 -11.84
CA SER A 1 -20.83 -14.02 -12.07
C SER A 1 -19.71 -14.02 -11.04
N GLY A 2 -19.00 -15.11 -10.92
CA GLY A 2 -17.97 -15.26 -9.90
C GLY A 2 -16.66 -14.54 -10.19
N THR A 3 -16.50 -14.00 -11.37
CA THR A 3 -15.25 -13.34 -11.77
C THR A 3 -15.14 -11.92 -11.21
N GLU A 4 -16.26 -11.22 -11.12
CA GLU A 4 -16.29 -9.83 -10.72
C GLU A 4 -15.82 -9.63 -9.27
N PRO A 5 -16.31 -10.40 -8.27
CA PRO A 5 -15.81 -10.27 -6.90
C PRO A 5 -14.33 -10.62 -6.78
N LEU A 6 -13.84 -11.57 -7.57
CA LEU A 6 -12.44 -11.95 -7.56
C LEU A 6 -11.56 -10.82 -8.06
N ILE A 7 -11.97 -10.16 -9.15
CA ILE A 7 -11.23 -9.03 -9.69
C ILE A 7 -11.18 -7.89 -8.68
N ARG A 8 -12.29 -7.63 -7.99
CA ARG A 8 -12.33 -6.60 -6.96
C ARG A 8 -11.34 -6.87 -5.83
N VAL A 9 -11.29 -8.11 -5.36
CA VAL A 9 -10.35 -8.50 -4.31
C VAL A 9 -8.91 -8.27 -4.76
N MET A 10 -8.59 -8.63 -5.99
CA MET A 10 -7.25 -8.44 -6.53
C MET A 10 -6.88 -6.95 -6.63
N VAL A 11 -7.81 -6.11 -7.06
CA VAL A 11 -7.59 -4.66 -7.15
C VAL A 11 -7.42 -4.06 -5.77
N GLU A 12 -8.24 -4.45 -4.80
CA GLU A 12 -8.15 -3.96 -3.44
C GLU A 12 -6.82 -4.36 -2.79
N ALA A 13 -6.38 -5.59 -3.01
CA ALA A 13 -5.09 -6.06 -2.49
C ALA A 13 -3.93 -5.24 -3.08
N HIS A 14 -3.98 -4.97 -4.38
CA HIS A 14 -2.96 -4.18 -5.06
C HIS A 14 -2.92 -2.74 -4.53
N THR A 15 -4.11 -2.15 -4.33
CA THR A 15 -4.22 -0.79 -3.81
C THR A 15 -3.69 -0.70 -2.39
N GLN A 16 -3.97 -1.70 -1.55
CA GLN A 16 -3.46 -1.75 -0.19
C GLN A 16 -1.94 -1.86 -0.18
N GLN A 17 -1.39 -2.69 -1.05
CA GLN A 17 0.05 -2.85 -1.16
C GLN A 17 0.72 -1.54 -1.55
N GLN A 18 0.17 -0.82 -2.51
CA GLN A 18 0.70 0.47 -2.92
C GLN A 18 0.64 1.49 -1.78
N ALA A 19 -0.47 1.53 -1.05
CA ALA A 19 -0.63 2.42 0.08
C ALA A 19 0.40 2.12 1.16
N ASP A 20 0.64 0.85 1.43
CA ASP A 20 1.63 0.42 2.42
C ASP A 20 3.04 0.83 2.01
N GLU A 21 3.37 0.67 0.73
CA GLU A 21 4.69 1.06 0.22
C GLU A 21 4.91 2.57 0.34
N ILE A 22 3.90 3.37 0.02
CA ILE A 22 3.99 4.82 0.14
C ILE A 22 4.13 5.23 1.60
N ALA A 23 3.34 4.61 2.49
CA ALA A 23 3.40 4.91 3.92
C ALA A 23 4.78 4.58 4.49
N ASN A 24 5.34 3.44 4.10
CA ASN A 24 6.68 3.04 4.55
C ASN A 24 7.74 4.01 4.05
N ARG A 25 7.61 4.48 2.82
CA ARG A 25 8.56 5.43 2.24
C ARG A 25 8.51 6.76 2.98
N VAL A 26 7.31 7.25 3.28
CA VAL A 26 7.14 8.49 4.04
C VAL A 26 7.70 8.33 5.45
N ALA A 27 7.45 7.20 6.09
CA ALA A 27 7.98 6.92 7.42
C ALA A 27 9.51 6.93 7.42
N ASP A 28 10.13 6.33 6.41
CA ASP A 28 11.59 6.30 6.29
C ASP A 28 12.16 7.72 6.14
N VAL A 29 11.49 8.57 5.36
CA VAL A 29 11.92 9.95 5.17
C VAL A 29 11.81 10.72 6.49
N VAL A 30 10.74 10.53 7.24
CA VAL A 30 10.55 11.19 8.53
C VAL A 30 11.63 10.76 9.51
N ILE A 31 11.91 9.46 9.59
CA ILE A 31 12.95 8.93 10.47
C ILE A 31 14.30 9.51 10.09
N GLU A 32 14.60 9.60 8.80
CA GLU A 32 15.86 10.17 8.30
C GLU A 32 15.98 11.64 8.68
N GLN A 33 14.89 12.39 8.59
CA GLN A 33 14.89 13.81 8.89
C GLN A 33 15.13 14.10 10.38
N ILE A 34 14.61 13.24 11.26
CA ILE A 34 14.81 13.43 12.71
C ILE A 34 16.05 12.73 13.23
N GLY A 35 16.76 12.01 12.39
CA GLY A 35 18.02 11.37 12.77
C GLY A 35 17.89 10.17 13.67
N ALA A 36 16.74 9.51 13.62
CA ALA A 36 16.47 8.34 14.46
C ALA A 36 17.06 7.05 13.87
#